data_3ddd4de3eac591f653c1fe1994cb3170
#
_entry.id   3ddd4de3eac591f653c1fe1994cb3170
#
_cell.length_a   1.000
_cell.length_b   1.000
_cell.length_c   1.000
_cell.angle_alpha   90.00
_cell.angle_beta   90.00
_cell.angle_gamma   90.00
#
_symmetry.space_group_name_H-M   'P 1'
#
loop_
_entity.id
_entity.type
_entity.pdbx_description
1 polymer ?
#
loop_
_entity_poly.entity_id
_entity_poly.type
_entity_poly.pdbx_seq_one_letter_code
_entity_poly.pdbx_strand_id
1 'polypeptide(L)'
;MNRILSRAQMRAFDRHAIDACGVPGVVLMENAGRGATDVLEREVLGGDARGRRVVVVAGLGNNGGDGFVLARHLLLRGADVRVLVVGDPARFVGDARVNVDAFSALGRSFETVVLREPLERALADADAIVDALFGTGLDRPIAGLFASVVEAINAASAPKLALDIPSGLDADTGQPLGVAVRADVTVTFAHRKLGLCTPRGAELAGRIVVADIGVPGSLLGEETAAFTFDAADAARAIRPRPSGAHKSSAGDVLIFAGSPGKVGASLLVARGAMRAGAGLATIATFRDAAERLDARVLETMTATIDDADAAESLEDRVDALLARRNAVVIGPGFGTDAKARAVLARVLERYPGPIVVDADAITLAAREPELLAPARGRLVLTPHPGEA
;
A
#
# COMPACT_ATOMS: atom_id res chain seq x y z
N MET A 1 5.96 -8.17 8.73
CA MET A 1 5.92 -7.00 7.81
C MET A 1 6.41 -7.41 6.45
N ASN A 2 5.61 -7.19 5.41
CA ASN A 2 6.00 -7.48 4.03
C ASN A 2 6.69 -6.24 3.43
N ARG A 3 7.83 -6.45 2.79
CA ARG A 3 8.62 -5.38 2.18
C ARG A 3 7.93 -4.84 0.93
N ILE A 4 8.04 -3.53 0.73
CA ILE A 4 7.62 -2.82 -0.47
C ILE A 4 8.87 -2.19 -1.06
N LEU A 5 9.11 -2.42 -2.35
CA LEU A 5 10.32 -2.01 -3.03
C LEU A 5 10.05 -0.91 -4.06
N SER A 6 11.01 -0.01 -4.21
CA SER A 6 11.09 0.86 -5.36
C SER A 6 11.53 0.08 -6.61
N ARG A 7 11.35 0.66 -7.79
CA ARG A 7 11.88 0.12 -9.06
C ARG A 7 13.37 -0.19 -8.98
N ALA A 8 14.14 0.73 -8.40
CA ALA A 8 15.59 0.57 -8.27
C ALA A 8 15.95 -0.61 -7.34
N GLN A 9 15.24 -0.75 -6.22
CA GLN A 9 15.44 -1.85 -5.28
C GLN A 9 15.00 -3.19 -5.87
N MET A 10 13.92 -3.22 -6.66
CA MET A 10 13.50 -4.45 -7.35
C MET A 10 14.55 -4.90 -8.37
N ARG A 11 15.10 -3.98 -9.17
CA ARG A 11 16.21 -4.29 -10.09
C ARG A 11 17.48 -4.77 -9.36
N ALA A 12 17.76 -4.25 -8.18
CA ALA A 12 18.88 -4.68 -7.36
C ALA A 12 18.64 -6.09 -6.81
N PHE A 13 17.41 -6.40 -6.41
CA PHE A 13 17.02 -7.75 -5.98
C PHE A 13 17.18 -8.79 -7.08
N ASP A 14 16.68 -8.53 -8.28
CA ASP A 14 16.80 -9.43 -9.43
C ASP A 14 18.26 -9.67 -9.78
N ARG A 15 19.08 -8.60 -9.84
CA ARG A 15 20.52 -8.75 -10.09
C ARG A 15 21.21 -9.57 -9.01
N HIS A 16 20.90 -9.33 -7.74
CA HIS A 16 21.48 -10.11 -6.65
C HIS A 16 21.10 -11.60 -6.74
N ALA A 17 19.85 -11.89 -7.08
CA ALA A 17 19.38 -13.26 -7.29
C ALA A 17 20.16 -13.95 -8.43
N ILE A 18 20.42 -13.25 -9.52
CA ILE A 18 21.12 -13.79 -10.68
C ILE A 18 22.64 -13.87 -10.43
N ASP A 19 23.26 -12.75 -10.04
CA ASP A 19 24.72 -12.62 -10.03
C ASP A 19 25.36 -13.22 -8.77
N ALA A 20 24.73 -13.07 -7.61
CA ALA A 20 25.28 -13.53 -6.34
C ALA A 20 24.73 -14.89 -5.89
N CYS A 21 23.45 -15.18 -6.15
CA CYS A 21 22.84 -16.46 -5.76
C CYS A 21 22.89 -17.49 -6.91
N GLY A 22 23.28 -17.08 -8.12
CA GLY A 22 23.42 -17.98 -9.26
C GLY A 22 22.11 -18.55 -9.80
N VAL A 23 20.96 -17.90 -9.50
CA VAL A 23 19.66 -18.32 -10.03
C VAL A 23 19.49 -17.74 -11.44
N PRO A 24 19.46 -18.56 -12.50
CA PRO A 24 19.31 -18.04 -13.86
C PRO A 24 18.03 -17.23 -14.04
N GLY A 25 18.08 -16.13 -14.79
CA GLY A 25 16.91 -15.27 -15.03
C GLY A 25 15.73 -16.03 -15.63
N VAL A 26 16.00 -16.99 -16.53
CA VAL A 26 14.96 -17.87 -17.11
C VAL A 26 14.23 -18.71 -16.06
N VAL A 27 14.89 -19.07 -14.94
CA VAL A 27 14.25 -19.80 -13.83
C VAL A 27 13.35 -18.87 -13.03
N LEU A 28 13.78 -17.61 -12.80
CA LEU A 28 12.95 -16.60 -12.15
C LEU A 28 11.69 -16.32 -12.98
N MET A 29 11.85 -16.18 -14.30
CA MET A 29 10.76 -15.97 -15.25
C MET A 29 9.80 -17.17 -15.30
N GLU A 30 10.32 -18.38 -15.27
CA GLU A 30 9.50 -19.61 -15.20
C GLU A 30 8.64 -19.63 -13.93
N ASN A 31 9.23 -19.32 -12.76
CA ASN A 31 8.51 -19.26 -11.50
C ASN A 31 7.47 -18.13 -11.51
N ALA A 32 7.79 -16.96 -12.05
CA ALA A 32 6.88 -15.84 -12.19
C ALA A 32 5.66 -16.20 -13.05
N GLY A 33 5.86 -16.71 -14.25
CA GLY A 33 4.75 -17.06 -15.16
C GLY A 33 3.91 -18.22 -14.63
N ARG A 34 4.53 -19.23 -13.98
CA ARG A 34 3.80 -20.32 -13.33
C ARG A 34 2.95 -19.81 -12.18
N GLY A 35 3.54 -18.99 -11.29
CA GLY A 35 2.81 -18.37 -10.18
C GLY A 35 1.68 -17.49 -10.66
N ALA A 36 1.88 -16.74 -11.76
CA ALA A 36 0.83 -15.96 -12.39
C ALA A 36 -0.32 -16.83 -12.95
N THR A 37 0.00 -18.01 -13.48
CA THR A 37 -1.01 -18.97 -13.95
C THR A 37 -1.86 -19.47 -12.78
N ASP A 38 -1.23 -19.81 -11.64
CA ASP A 38 -1.94 -20.25 -10.43
C ASP A 38 -2.88 -19.14 -9.92
N VAL A 39 -2.45 -17.89 -9.97
CA VAL A 39 -3.26 -16.73 -9.59
C VAL A 39 -4.43 -16.53 -10.56
N LEU A 40 -4.17 -16.57 -11.88
CA LEU A 40 -5.23 -16.43 -12.90
C LEU A 40 -6.32 -17.48 -12.71
N GLU A 41 -5.93 -18.75 -12.56
CA GLU A 41 -6.86 -19.87 -12.40
C GLU A 41 -7.72 -19.68 -11.14
N ARG A 42 -7.08 -19.39 -10.00
CA ARG A 42 -7.78 -19.27 -8.71
C ARG A 42 -8.62 -18.00 -8.58
N GLU A 43 -8.10 -16.85 -9.00
CA GLU A 43 -8.71 -15.55 -8.70
C GLU A 43 -9.62 -15.04 -9.84
N VAL A 44 -9.39 -15.51 -11.08
CA VAL A 44 -10.07 -14.98 -12.26
C VAL A 44 -10.96 -16.04 -12.92
N LEU A 45 -10.46 -17.27 -13.07
CA LEU A 45 -11.16 -18.34 -13.80
C LEU A 45 -12.00 -19.25 -12.89
N GLY A 46 -12.12 -18.95 -11.61
CA GLY A 46 -12.94 -19.72 -10.68
C GLY A 46 -12.39 -21.10 -10.30
N GLY A 47 -11.08 -21.32 -10.46
CA GLY A 47 -10.36 -22.51 -10.04
C GLY A 47 -10.15 -23.58 -11.13
N ASP A 48 -10.65 -23.37 -12.36
CA ASP A 48 -10.45 -24.28 -13.49
C ASP A 48 -10.21 -23.52 -14.80
N ALA A 49 -9.06 -23.72 -15.40
CA ALA A 49 -8.67 -23.10 -16.67
C ALA A 49 -9.15 -23.89 -17.90
N ARG A 50 -9.61 -25.13 -17.72
CA ARG A 50 -9.95 -26.03 -18.82
C ARG A 50 -11.08 -25.47 -19.71
N GLY A 51 -10.80 -25.37 -21.00
CA GLY A 51 -11.74 -24.86 -22.01
C GLY A 51 -11.96 -23.35 -21.93
N ARG A 52 -11.29 -22.62 -21.01
CA ARG A 52 -11.36 -21.17 -20.93
C ARG A 52 -10.55 -20.52 -22.03
N ARG A 53 -11.10 -19.49 -22.65
CA ARG A 53 -10.45 -18.69 -23.68
C ARG A 53 -9.68 -17.55 -23.02
N VAL A 54 -8.36 -17.66 -23.02
CA VAL A 54 -7.47 -16.66 -22.42
C VAL A 54 -6.67 -15.95 -23.49
N VAL A 55 -6.75 -14.62 -23.50
CA VAL A 55 -5.97 -13.79 -24.40
C VAL A 55 -4.82 -13.14 -23.63
N VAL A 56 -3.60 -13.46 -24.03
CA VAL A 56 -2.38 -12.87 -23.46
C VAL A 56 -1.88 -11.77 -24.41
N VAL A 57 -1.84 -10.54 -23.95
CA VAL A 57 -1.32 -9.39 -24.70
C VAL A 57 0.10 -9.09 -24.23
N ALA A 58 1.09 -9.50 -25.03
CA ALA A 58 2.50 -9.51 -24.66
C ALA A 58 3.29 -8.37 -25.32
N GLY A 59 4.13 -7.70 -24.51
CA GLY A 59 5.20 -6.82 -24.99
C GLY A 59 6.47 -7.60 -25.35
N LEU A 60 7.53 -6.88 -25.73
CA LEU A 60 8.78 -7.48 -26.19
C LEU A 60 9.83 -7.66 -25.06
N GLY A 61 9.54 -7.20 -23.85
CA GLY A 61 10.43 -7.29 -22.70
C GLY A 61 10.16 -8.53 -21.81
N ASN A 62 10.77 -8.54 -20.62
CA ASN A 62 10.64 -9.65 -19.68
C ASN A 62 9.17 -9.90 -19.27
N ASN A 63 8.36 -8.85 -19.13
CA ASN A 63 6.93 -9.02 -18.82
C ASN A 63 6.19 -9.81 -19.91
N GLY A 64 6.55 -9.58 -21.19
CA GLY A 64 6.07 -10.41 -22.31
C GLY A 64 6.57 -11.85 -22.20
N GLY A 65 7.82 -12.06 -21.78
CA GLY A 65 8.38 -13.39 -21.48
C GLY A 65 7.59 -14.13 -20.40
N ASP A 66 7.24 -13.46 -19.30
CA ASP A 66 6.36 -13.99 -18.25
C ASP A 66 4.99 -14.39 -18.81
N GLY A 67 4.47 -13.58 -19.75
CA GLY A 67 3.22 -13.86 -20.48
C GLY A 67 3.32 -15.14 -21.33
N PHE A 68 4.45 -15.41 -21.99
CA PHE A 68 4.66 -16.64 -22.73
C PHE A 68 4.80 -17.86 -21.82
N VAL A 69 5.43 -17.74 -20.67
CA VAL A 69 5.47 -18.81 -19.66
C VAL A 69 4.05 -19.11 -19.18
N LEU A 70 3.28 -18.08 -18.79
CA LEU A 70 1.88 -18.23 -18.38
C LEU A 70 1.05 -18.90 -19.49
N ALA A 71 1.19 -18.49 -20.75
CA ALA A 71 0.49 -19.08 -21.87
C ALA A 71 0.80 -20.58 -22.01
N ARG A 72 2.06 -20.98 -21.88
CA ARG A 72 2.49 -22.37 -21.91
C ARG A 72 1.88 -23.20 -20.77
N HIS A 73 1.85 -22.68 -19.56
CA HIS A 73 1.24 -23.36 -18.42
C HIS A 73 -0.29 -23.46 -18.54
N LEU A 74 -0.96 -22.47 -19.11
CA LEU A 74 -2.38 -22.54 -19.39
C LEU A 74 -2.74 -23.64 -20.40
N LEU A 75 -1.92 -23.79 -21.46
CA LEU A 75 -2.09 -24.89 -22.42
C LEU A 75 -2.02 -26.26 -21.72
N LEU A 76 -1.08 -26.45 -20.80
CA LEU A 76 -0.96 -27.68 -20.00
C LEU A 76 -2.21 -27.93 -19.11
N ARG A 77 -2.92 -26.88 -18.73
CA ARG A 77 -4.16 -26.95 -17.96
C ARG A 77 -5.42 -27.06 -18.83
N GLY A 78 -5.23 -27.14 -20.16
CA GLY A 78 -6.32 -27.33 -21.11
C GLY A 78 -7.11 -26.07 -21.45
N ALA A 79 -6.54 -24.89 -21.24
CA ALA A 79 -7.12 -23.63 -21.69
C ALA A 79 -6.94 -23.45 -23.22
N ASP A 80 -7.85 -22.70 -23.84
CA ASP A 80 -7.67 -22.17 -25.18
C ASP A 80 -6.97 -20.82 -25.10
N VAL A 81 -5.71 -20.77 -25.55
CA VAL A 81 -4.83 -19.60 -25.35
C VAL A 81 -4.47 -18.97 -26.65
N ARG A 82 -4.73 -17.67 -26.78
CA ARG A 82 -4.23 -16.80 -27.84
C ARG A 82 -3.19 -15.84 -27.28
N VAL A 83 -2.03 -15.76 -27.93
CA VAL A 83 -0.98 -14.81 -27.59
C VAL A 83 -0.90 -13.75 -28.67
N LEU A 84 -1.06 -12.49 -28.29
CA LEU A 84 -1.02 -11.31 -29.16
C LEU A 84 0.22 -10.48 -28.79
N VAL A 85 1.20 -10.40 -29.68
CA VAL A 85 2.46 -9.68 -29.46
C VAL A 85 2.33 -8.26 -30.05
N VAL A 86 2.64 -7.26 -29.23
CA VAL A 86 2.64 -5.86 -29.65
C VAL A 86 4.06 -5.41 -29.93
N GLY A 87 4.35 -5.16 -31.20
CA GLY A 87 5.68 -4.79 -31.69
C GLY A 87 6.30 -5.86 -32.59
N ASP A 88 7.56 -5.66 -32.96
CA ASP A 88 8.29 -6.57 -33.85
C ASP A 88 8.84 -7.77 -33.05
N PRO A 89 8.37 -9.02 -33.32
CA PRO A 89 8.81 -10.21 -32.61
C PRO A 89 10.30 -10.54 -32.77
N ALA A 90 10.96 -10.04 -33.81
CA ALA A 90 12.40 -10.21 -34.01
C ALA A 90 13.22 -9.53 -32.88
N ARG A 91 12.64 -8.63 -32.13
CA ARG A 91 13.27 -7.89 -31.02
C ARG A 91 13.23 -8.60 -29.68
N PHE A 92 12.61 -9.76 -29.57
CA PHE A 92 12.73 -10.56 -28.34
C PHE A 92 14.19 -10.99 -28.12
N VAL A 93 14.69 -10.79 -26.92
CA VAL A 93 16.08 -11.13 -26.51
C VAL A 93 16.10 -11.77 -25.12
N GLY A 94 17.22 -12.39 -24.75
CA GLY A 94 17.46 -12.95 -23.42
C GLY A 94 16.40 -14.00 -23.02
N ASP A 95 16.01 -13.98 -21.75
CA ASP A 95 15.09 -14.97 -21.17
C ASP A 95 13.69 -14.94 -21.81
N ALA A 96 13.23 -13.76 -22.24
CA ALA A 96 11.97 -13.62 -22.97
C ALA A 96 12.02 -14.38 -24.32
N ARG A 97 13.13 -14.30 -25.05
CA ARG A 97 13.31 -15.02 -26.31
C ARG A 97 13.28 -16.53 -26.10
N VAL A 98 13.93 -17.03 -25.04
CA VAL A 98 13.92 -18.46 -24.70
C VAL A 98 12.49 -18.96 -24.51
N ASN A 99 11.63 -18.20 -23.84
CA ASN A 99 10.23 -18.59 -23.59
C ASN A 99 9.33 -18.46 -24.82
N VAL A 100 9.57 -17.49 -25.70
CA VAL A 100 8.92 -17.41 -27.01
C VAL A 100 9.26 -18.62 -27.87
N ASP A 101 10.53 -19.01 -27.93
CA ASP A 101 10.99 -20.17 -28.71
C ASP A 101 10.42 -21.48 -28.12
N ALA A 102 10.38 -21.61 -26.77
CA ALA A 102 9.77 -22.76 -26.13
C ALA A 102 8.27 -22.88 -26.42
N PHE A 103 7.53 -21.77 -26.42
CA PHE A 103 6.12 -21.74 -26.78
C PHE A 103 5.91 -22.18 -28.23
N SER A 104 6.73 -21.66 -29.15
CA SER A 104 6.67 -21.98 -30.57
C SER A 104 7.04 -23.44 -30.84
N ALA A 105 7.99 -23.99 -30.11
CA ALA A 105 8.41 -25.39 -30.23
C ALA A 105 7.30 -26.39 -29.82
N LEU A 106 6.29 -25.96 -29.07
CA LEU A 106 5.07 -26.74 -28.81
C LEU A 106 4.06 -26.76 -29.98
N GLY A 107 4.46 -26.27 -31.15
CA GLY A 107 3.58 -26.15 -32.32
C GLY A 107 2.51 -25.07 -32.19
N ARG A 108 2.74 -24.08 -31.31
CA ARG A 108 1.84 -22.95 -31.11
C ARG A 108 2.37 -21.69 -31.80
N SER A 109 1.45 -20.92 -32.37
CA SER A 109 1.76 -19.64 -32.98
C SER A 109 1.22 -18.50 -32.11
N PHE A 110 1.80 -17.34 -32.25
CA PHE A 110 1.27 -16.07 -31.74
C PHE A 110 0.98 -15.13 -32.91
N GLU A 111 0.13 -14.15 -32.67
CA GLU A 111 -0.25 -13.14 -33.65
C GLU A 111 0.43 -11.80 -33.33
N THR A 112 0.85 -11.05 -34.35
CA THR A 112 1.42 -9.72 -34.15
C THR A 112 0.30 -8.69 -34.30
N VAL A 113 0.14 -7.83 -33.30
CA VAL A 113 -0.83 -6.73 -33.32
C VAL A 113 -0.26 -5.58 -34.14
N VAL A 114 -0.86 -5.31 -35.28
CA VAL A 114 -0.54 -4.16 -36.16
C VAL A 114 -1.70 -3.17 -36.26
N LEU A 115 -2.92 -3.62 -35.97
CA LEU A 115 -4.15 -2.83 -36.00
C LEU A 115 -5.01 -3.14 -34.79
N ARG A 116 -5.84 -2.18 -34.40
CA ARG A 116 -6.73 -2.27 -33.23
C ARG A 116 -7.88 -3.27 -33.41
N GLU A 117 -8.50 -3.29 -34.58
CA GLU A 117 -9.71 -4.08 -34.83
C GLU A 117 -9.53 -5.61 -34.66
N PRO A 118 -8.46 -6.27 -35.14
CA PRO A 118 -8.23 -7.69 -34.85
C PRO A 118 -8.03 -7.97 -33.36
N LEU A 119 -7.39 -7.04 -32.63
CA LEU A 119 -7.23 -7.12 -31.19
C LEU A 119 -8.58 -7.06 -30.49
N GLU A 120 -9.44 -6.09 -30.82
CA GLU A 120 -10.76 -5.93 -30.18
C GLU A 120 -11.63 -7.19 -30.37
N ARG A 121 -11.59 -7.80 -31.56
CA ARG A 121 -12.29 -9.06 -31.81
C ARG A 121 -11.77 -10.20 -30.94
N ALA A 122 -10.44 -10.29 -30.79
CA ALA A 122 -9.85 -11.31 -29.93
C ALA A 122 -10.24 -11.13 -28.46
N LEU A 123 -10.26 -9.87 -27.99
CA LEU A 123 -10.61 -9.55 -26.59
C LEU A 123 -12.11 -9.73 -26.29
N ALA A 124 -12.99 -9.53 -27.30
CA ALA A 124 -14.44 -9.66 -27.11
C ALA A 124 -14.89 -11.08 -26.72
N ASP A 125 -14.19 -12.08 -27.22
CA ASP A 125 -14.51 -13.49 -26.98
C ASP A 125 -13.73 -14.12 -25.81
N ALA A 126 -12.90 -13.36 -25.11
CA ALA A 126 -12.08 -13.85 -24.02
C ALA A 126 -12.89 -14.10 -22.73
N ASP A 127 -12.58 -15.18 -22.02
CA ASP A 127 -13.03 -15.40 -20.64
C ASP A 127 -12.09 -14.69 -19.64
N ALA A 128 -10.84 -14.42 -20.03
CA ALA A 128 -9.90 -13.58 -19.30
C ALA A 128 -8.85 -12.95 -20.23
N ILE A 129 -8.38 -11.77 -19.86
CA ILE A 129 -7.33 -11.04 -20.54
C ILE A 129 -6.12 -10.95 -19.62
N VAL A 130 -4.92 -11.25 -20.15
CA VAL A 130 -3.67 -11.10 -19.42
C VAL A 130 -2.89 -9.93 -20.04
N ASP A 131 -2.65 -8.90 -19.25
CA ASP A 131 -1.78 -7.79 -19.57
C ASP A 131 -0.33 -8.16 -19.24
N ALA A 132 0.44 -8.43 -20.27
CA ALA A 132 1.87 -8.75 -20.23
C ALA A 132 2.68 -7.78 -21.09
N LEU A 133 2.20 -6.52 -21.29
CA LEU A 133 2.87 -5.54 -22.15
C LEU A 133 4.13 -4.98 -21.47
N PHE A 134 3.97 -4.33 -20.33
CA PHE A 134 5.06 -3.65 -19.62
C PHE A 134 5.00 -3.96 -18.12
N GLY A 135 6.15 -4.30 -17.53
CA GLY A 135 6.34 -4.40 -16.09
C GLY A 135 7.03 -3.15 -15.52
N THR A 136 7.74 -3.32 -14.40
CA THR A 136 8.49 -2.26 -13.70
C THR A 136 9.54 -1.54 -14.54
N GLY A 137 9.89 -2.08 -15.71
CA GLY A 137 10.88 -1.47 -16.62
C GLY A 137 10.42 -0.21 -17.35
N LEU A 138 9.11 0.08 -17.36
CA LEU A 138 8.54 1.22 -18.09
C LEU A 138 8.90 2.55 -17.39
N ASP A 139 9.55 3.46 -18.11
CA ASP A 139 10.05 4.75 -17.60
C ASP A 139 9.60 5.97 -18.44
N ARG A 140 8.73 5.75 -19.42
CA ARG A 140 8.23 6.79 -20.34
C ARG A 140 6.75 6.61 -20.61
N PRO A 141 6.05 7.71 -21.00
CA PRO A 141 4.64 7.64 -21.37
C PRO A 141 4.37 6.65 -22.50
N ILE A 142 3.28 5.88 -22.35
CA ILE A 142 2.77 5.00 -23.42
C ILE A 142 2.08 5.87 -24.48
N ALA A 143 2.42 5.64 -25.75
CA ALA A 143 1.88 6.36 -26.87
C ALA A 143 1.67 5.43 -28.10
N GLY A 144 0.99 5.95 -29.13
CA GLY A 144 0.80 5.26 -30.42
C GLY A 144 0.06 3.94 -30.25
N LEU A 145 0.54 2.89 -30.95
CA LEU A 145 -0.09 1.57 -30.95
C LEU A 145 -0.26 1.00 -29.54
N PHE A 146 0.73 1.15 -28.67
CA PHE A 146 0.63 0.64 -27.31
C PHE A 146 -0.47 1.34 -26.49
N ALA A 147 -0.69 2.65 -26.68
CA ALA A 147 -1.80 3.36 -26.05
C ALA A 147 -3.15 2.83 -26.54
N SER A 148 -3.30 2.65 -27.84
CA SER A 148 -4.52 2.08 -28.44
C SER A 148 -4.79 0.65 -27.94
N VAL A 149 -3.74 -0.16 -27.71
CA VAL A 149 -3.86 -1.51 -27.14
C VAL A 149 -4.34 -1.45 -25.69
N VAL A 150 -3.77 -0.58 -24.85
CA VAL A 150 -4.20 -0.39 -23.46
C VAL A 150 -5.67 0.06 -23.40
N GLU A 151 -6.08 0.98 -24.27
CA GLU A 151 -7.47 1.43 -24.37
C GLU A 151 -8.41 0.27 -24.77
N ALA A 152 -8.01 -0.59 -25.72
CA ALA A 152 -8.79 -1.76 -26.11
C ALA A 152 -8.91 -2.78 -24.97
N ILE A 153 -7.84 -3.06 -24.24
CA ILE A 153 -7.87 -3.89 -23.04
C ILE A 153 -8.85 -3.32 -22.01
N ASN A 154 -8.78 -2.00 -21.75
CA ASN A 154 -9.66 -1.34 -20.80
C ASN A 154 -11.13 -1.35 -21.22
N ALA A 155 -11.43 -1.30 -22.51
CA ALA A 155 -12.79 -1.33 -23.06
C ALA A 155 -13.41 -2.74 -23.06
N ALA A 156 -12.58 -3.79 -23.01
CA ALA A 156 -13.07 -5.17 -23.00
C ALA A 156 -13.79 -5.50 -21.71
N SER A 157 -14.86 -6.32 -21.79
CA SER A 157 -15.70 -6.73 -20.65
C SER A 157 -15.08 -7.86 -19.82
N ALA A 158 -14.22 -8.69 -20.43
CA ALA A 158 -13.57 -9.79 -19.74
C ALA A 158 -12.68 -9.32 -18.58
N PRO A 159 -12.60 -10.08 -17.47
CA PRO A 159 -11.72 -9.77 -16.36
C PRO A 159 -10.24 -9.77 -16.78
N LYS A 160 -9.47 -8.87 -16.18
CA LYS A 160 -8.08 -8.56 -16.54
C LYS A 160 -7.11 -8.91 -15.43
N LEU A 161 -6.12 -9.74 -15.75
CA LEU A 161 -4.95 -9.99 -14.90
C LEU A 161 -3.77 -9.18 -15.44
N ALA A 162 -3.17 -8.32 -14.63
CA ALA A 162 -1.89 -7.69 -14.97
C ALA A 162 -0.71 -8.47 -14.38
N LEU A 163 0.33 -8.68 -15.20
CA LEU A 163 1.59 -9.27 -14.75
C LEU A 163 2.52 -8.19 -14.23
N ASP A 164 3.12 -8.42 -13.08
CA ASP A 164 4.07 -7.57 -12.36
C ASP A 164 3.46 -6.25 -11.86
N ILE A 165 2.97 -5.43 -12.77
CA ILE A 165 2.30 -4.15 -12.53
C ILE A 165 1.39 -3.84 -13.73
N PRO A 166 0.22 -3.20 -13.59
CA PRO A 166 -0.59 -2.81 -14.72
C PRO A 166 0.22 -2.00 -15.73
N SER A 167 0.19 -2.38 -17.01
CA SER A 167 0.96 -1.70 -18.04
C SER A 167 0.59 -0.23 -18.12
N GLY A 168 1.59 0.63 -18.05
CA GLY A 168 1.42 2.08 -18.02
C GLY A 168 1.41 2.70 -16.62
N LEU A 169 1.41 1.91 -15.56
CA LEU A 169 1.53 2.40 -14.20
C LEU A 169 3.01 2.61 -13.84
N ASP A 170 3.35 3.75 -13.27
CA ASP A 170 4.70 3.98 -12.75
C ASP A 170 4.92 3.22 -11.44
N ALA A 171 6.00 2.44 -11.38
CA ALA A 171 6.28 1.52 -10.28
C ALA A 171 6.60 2.21 -8.95
N ASP A 172 7.04 3.46 -8.97
CA ASP A 172 7.41 4.21 -7.77
C ASP A 172 6.30 5.16 -7.31
N THR A 173 5.67 5.88 -8.25
CA THR A 173 4.69 6.92 -7.93
C THR A 173 3.24 6.43 -7.98
N GLY A 174 2.97 5.33 -8.69
CA GLY A 174 1.61 4.84 -8.91
C GLY A 174 0.77 5.74 -9.80
N GLN A 175 1.40 6.65 -10.55
CA GLN A 175 0.72 7.49 -11.53
C GLN A 175 0.76 6.83 -12.91
N PRO A 176 -0.29 7.00 -13.73
CA PRO A 176 -0.26 6.56 -15.12
C PRO A 176 0.81 7.32 -15.93
N LEU A 177 1.62 6.61 -16.67
CA LEU A 177 2.52 7.15 -17.68
C LEU A 177 1.77 7.28 -19.02
N GLY A 178 0.95 8.30 -19.15
CA GLY A 178 -0.01 8.50 -20.23
C GLY A 178 -1.30 7.73 -19.96
N VAL A 179 -1.40 6.51 -20.48
CA VAL A 179 -2.50 5.59 -20.23
C VAL A 179 -2.03 4.37 -19.43
N ALA A 180 -2.92 3.76 -18.65
CA ALA A 180 -2.62 2.54 -17.91
C ALA A 180 -3.78 1.54 -17.96
N VAL A 181 -3.45 0.26 -17.91
CA VAL A 181 -4.43 -0.82 -17.77
C VAL A 181 -5.12 -0.71 -16.41
N ARG A 182 -6.43 -0.97 -16.42
CA ARG A 182 -7.25 -1.16 -15.21
C ARG A 182 -7.46 -2.65 -15.02
N ALA A 183 -6.65 -3.24 -14.16
CA ALA A 183 -6.71 -4.66 -13.86
C ALA A 183 -7.74 -4.95 -12.78
N ASP A 184 -8.38 -6.13 -12.83
CA ASP A 184 -9.19 -6.66 -11.74
C ASP A 184 -8.29 -7.34 -10.71
N VAL A 185 -7.23 -8.00 -11.19
CA VAL A 185 -6.20 -8.63 -10.37
C VAL A 185 -4.82 -8.29 -10.94
N THR A 186 -3.88 -7.96 -10.06
CA THR A 186 -2.47 -7.82 -10.41
C THR A 186 -1.67 -8.88 -9.66
N VAL A 187 -0.93 -9.72 -10.39
CA VAL A 187 0.06 -10.61 -9.81
C VAL A 187 1.43 -9.93 -9.89
N THR A 188 1.98 -9.59 -8.75
CA THR A 188 3.29 -8.94 -8.66
C THR A 188 4.33 -9.92 -8.15
N PHE A 189 5.55 -9.86 -8.67
CA PHE A 189 6.57 -10.88 -8.42
C PHE A 189 7.50 -10.50 -7.27
N ALA A 190 7.82 -11.46 -6.41
CA ALA A 190 8.66 -11.38 -5.23
C ALA A 190 8.17 -10.37 -4.18
N HIS A 191 8.04 -9.11 -4.52
CA HIS A 191 7.66 -8.03 -3.62
C HIS A 191 6.67 -7.05 -4.26
N ARG A 192 5.84 -6.40 -3.43
CA ARG A 192 5.03 -5.26 -3.88
C ARG A 192 5.93 -4.10 -4.27
N LYS A 193 5.54 -3.35 -5.29
CA LYS A 193 6.18 -2.11 -5.72
C LYS A 193 5.48 -0.92 -5.07
N LEU A 194 6.21 0.16 -4.81
CA LEU A 194 5.68 1.38 -4.18
C LEU A 194 4.42 1.89 -4.88
N GLY A 195 4.47 1.96 -6.21
CA GLY A 195 3.37 2.45 -7.03
C GLY A 195 2.07 1.66 -6.84
N LEU A 196 2.14 0.35 -6.58
CA LEU A 196 0.97 -0.48 -6.29
C LEU A 196 0.30 -0.17 -4.95
N CYS A 197 1.04 0.46 -4.02
CA CYS A 197 0.57 0.77 -2.68
C CYS A 197 0.04 2.20 -2.54
N THR A 198 0.10 3.00 -3.60
CA THR A 198 -0.51 4.34 -3.64
C THR A 198 -2.01 4.23 -3.90
N PRO A 199 -2.83 5.23 -3.51
CA PRO A 199 -4.27 5.18 -3.77
C PRO A 199 -4.62 4.98 -5.24
N ARG A 200 -3.94 5.71 -6.14
CA ARG A 200 -4.18 5.61 -7.59
C ARG A 200 -3.67 4.29 -8.16
N GLY A 201 -2.50 3.83 -7.73
CA GLY A 201 -1.95 2.54 -8.14
C GLY A 201 -2.81 1.37 -7.71
N ALA A 202 -3.31 1.39 -6.47
CA ALA A 202 -4.22 0.36 -5.97
C ALA A 202 -5.56 0.31 -6.73
N GLU A 203 -6.11 1.48 -7.10
CA GLU A 203 -7.32 1.58 -7.93
C GLU A 203 -7.12 0.91 -9.31
N LEU A 204 -5.95 1.10 -9.93
CA LEU A 204 -5.64 0.54 -11.25
C LEU A 204 -5.21 -0.92 -11.19
N ALA A 205 -4.62 -1.35 -10.08
CA ALA A 205 -4.13 -2.71 -9.89
C ALA A 205 -5.21 -3.71 -9.45
N GLY A 206 -6.32 -3.24 -8.94
CA GLY A 206 -7.34 -4.10 -8.37
C GLY A 206 -6.80 -4.93 -7.18
N ARG A 207 -7.15 -6.21 -7.13
CA ARG A 207 -6.64 -7.12 -6.10
C ARG A 207 -5.18 -7.50 -6.38
N ILE A 208 -4.28 -7.18 -5.46
CA ILE A 208 -2.84 -7.44 -5.61
C ILE A 208 -2.47 -8.75 -4.91
N VAL A 209 -1.90 -9.69 -5.68
CA VAL A 209 -1.35 -10.95 -5.20
C VAL A 209 0.14 -10.97 -5.45
N VAL A 210 0.92 -11.31 -4.42
CA VAL A 210 2.38 -11.49 -4.55
C VAL A 210 2.66 -12.95 -4.87
N ALA A 211 3.32 -13.22 -6.00
CA ALA A 211 3.79 -14.54 -6.36
C ALA A 211 5.27 -14.69 -6.01
N ASP A 212 5.61 -15.82 -5.39
CA ASP A 212 7.00 -16.19 -5.12
C ASP A 212 7.68 -16.61 -6.42
N ILE A 213 8.93 -16.15 -6.59
CA ILE A 213 9.77 -16.48 -7.75
C ILE A 213 10.94 -17.41 -7.40
N GLY A 214 10.93 -17.99 -6.20
CA GLY A 214 11.95 -18.94 -5.74
C GLY A 214 13.21 -18.29 -5.18
N VAL A 215 13.12 -17.03 -4.72
CA VAL A 215 14.25 -16.30 -4.12
C VAL A 215 13.82 -15.75 -2.76
N PRO A 216 14.56 -16.07 -1.67
CA PRO A 216 14.21 -15.56 -0.35
C PRO A 216 14.22 -14.02 -0.30
N GLY A 217 13.13 -13.41 0.16
CA GLY A 217 13.03 -11.96 0.29
C GLY A 217 14.00 -11.34 1.30
N SER A 218 14.65 -12.16 2.14
CA SER A 218 15.70 -11.76 3.08
C SER A 218 17.02 -11.37 2.42
N LEU A 219 17.21 -11.66 1.14
CA LEU A 219 18.43 -11.33 0.39
C LEU A 219 18.62 -9.84 0.12
N LEU A 220 17.56 -9.05 0.24
CA LEU A 220 17.71 -7.61 0.31
C LEU A 220 18.21 -7.26 1.70
N GLY A 221 19.31 -6.52 1.79
CA GLY A 221 19.74 -5.88 3.01
C GLY A 221 18.63 -5.06 3.69
N GLU A 222 18.96 -4.25 4.68
CA GLU A 222 17.96 -3.47 5.43
C GLU A 222 17.25 -2.38 4.60
N GLU A 223 17.73 -2.07 3.41
CA GLU A 223 17.19 -1.04 2.53
C GLU A 223 15.89 -1.48 1.85
N THR A 224 14.77 -1.09 2.43
CA THR A 224 13.46 -1.18 1.80
C THR A 224 12.80 0.19 1.77
N ALA A 225 12.01 0.46 0.73
CA ALA A 225 11.33 1.75 0.61
C ALA A 225 10.20 1.91 1.65
N ALA A 226 9.49 0.83 1.94
CA ALA A 226 8.39 0.80 2.90
C ALA A 226 8.06 -0.64 3.33
N PHE A 227 7.13 -0.76 4.28
CA PHE A 227 6.58 -2.05 4.72
C PHE A 227 5.05 -1.99 4.75
N THR A 228 4.40 -3.11 4.49
CA THR A 228 3.00 -3.30 4.87
C THR A 228 2.92 -3.92 6.26
N PHE A 229 1.94 -3.46 7.02
CA PHE A 229 1.59 -4.03 8.32
C PHE A 229 0.31 -4.87 8.17
N ASP A 230 0.40 -6.15 8.43
CA ASP A 230 -0.71 -7.08 8.27
C ASP A 230 -1.28 -7.55 9.62
N ALA A 231 -2.33 -8.38 9.58
CA ALA A 231 -2.97 -8.91 10.78
C ALA A 231 -2.02 -9.76 11.65
N ALA A 232 -1.07 -10.48 11.04
CA ALA A 232 -0.08 -11.25 11.77
C ALA A 232 0.95 -10.33 12.47
N ASP A 233 1.31 -9.22 11.84
CA ASP A 233 2.14 -8.19 12.44
C ASP A 233 1.42 -7.53 13.63
N ALA A 234 0.12 -7.21 13.45
CA ALA A 234 -0.71 -6.68 14.53
C ALA A 234 -0.80 -7.66 15.70
N ALA A 235 -1.04 -8.93 15.43
CA ALA A 235 -1.10 -9.98 16.47
C ALA A 235 0.22 -10.12 17.24
N ARG A 236 1.37 -9.95 16.58
CA ARG A 236 2.69 -9.96 17.23
C ARG A 236 2.94 -8.71 18.07
N ALA A 237 2.43 -7.56 17.64
CA ALA A 237 2.57 -6.29 18.37
C ALA A 237 1.67 -6.20 19.59
N ILE A 238 0.48 -6.82 19.56
CA ILE A 238 -0.47 -6.84 20.66
C ILE A 238 -0.06 -7.93 21.65
N ARG A 239 0.44 -7.51 22.82
CA ARG A 239 0.78 -8.43 23.89
C ARG A 239 -0.48 -8.82 24.68
N PRO A 240 -0.72 -10.12 24.95
CA PRO A 240 -1.79 -10.54 25.84
C PRO A 240 -1.63 -9.90 27.23
N ARG A 241 -2.74 -9.46 27.82
CA ARG A 241 -2.70 -8.93 29.18
C ARG A 241 -2.40 -10.06 30.18
N PRO A 242 -1.46 -9.89 31.11
CA PRO A 242 -1.27 -10.83 32.23
C PRO A 242 -2.56 -10.97 33.02
N SER A 243 -2.80 -12.16 33.61
CA SER A 243 -4.01 -12.42 34.42
C SER A 243 -4.15 -11.51 35.65
N GLY A 244 -3.04 -10.98 36.17
CA GLY A 244 -3.01 -9.99 37.23
C GLY A 244 -3.02 -8.53 36.80
N ALA A 245 -3.24 -8.23 35.51
CA ALA A 245 -3.26 -6.86 35.02
C ALA A 245 -4.45 -6.06 35.57
N HIS A 246 -4.19 -4.84 35.98
CA HIS A 246 -5.20 -3.87 36.39
C HIS A 246 -5.16 -2.63 35.50
N LYS A 247 -6.17 -1.74 35.59
CA LYS A 247 -6.32 -0.59 34.72
C LYS A 247 -5.05 0.26 34.61
N SER A 248 -4.33 0.52 35.69
CA SER A 248 -3.11 1.34 35.65
C SER A 248 -1.91 0.62 35.03
N SER A 249 -1.85 -0.73 35.06
CA SER A 249 -0.77 -1.48 34.41
C SER A 249 -0.95 -1.65 32.91
N ALA A 250 -2.16 -1.41 32.42
CA ALA A 250 -2.48 -1.49 30.99
C ALA A 250 -2.22 -0.16 30.21
N GLY A 251 -1.65 0.83 30.89
CA GLY A 251 -1.30 2.13 30.30
C GLY A 251 -2.37 3.19 30.48
N ASP A 252 -1.92 4.45 30.56
CA ASP A 252 -2.72 5.65 30.72
C ASP A 252 -2.45 6.61 29.55
N VAL A 253 -3.47 6.93 28.77
CA VAL A 253 -3.38 7.80 27.60
C VAL A 253 -3.99 9.16 27.93
N LEU A 254 -3.22 10.22 27.72
CA LEU A 254 -3.71 11.58 27.78
C LEU A 254 -4.04 12.08 26.37
N ILE A 255 -5.20 12.71 26.21
CA ILE A 255 -5.75 13.13 24.93
C ILE A 255 -6.06 14.61 24.97
N PHE A 256 -5.24 15.45 24.35
CA PHE A 256 -5.53 16.87 24.12
C PHE A 256 -6.37 17.01 22.85
N ALA A 257 -7.68 17.07 23.03
CA ALA A 257 -8.61 17.05 21.90
C ALA A 257 -9.95 17.71 22.26
N GLY A 258 -10.67 18.12 21.23
CA GLY A 258 -11.99 18.71 21.36
C GLY A 258 -11.98 20.21 21.65
N SER A 259 -12.85 20.91 20.97
CA SER A 259 -13.20 22.31 21.19
C SER A 259 -14.71 22.48 21.03
N PRO A 260 -15.30 23.64 21.34
CA PRO A 260 -16.71 23.87 21.11
C PRO A 260 -17.12 23.54 19.66
N GLY A 261 -18.11 22.64 19.51
CA GLY A 261 -18.55 22.11 18.21
C GLY A 261 -17.78 20.88 17.70
N LYS A 262 -16.59 20.55 18.25
CA LYS A 262 -15.73 19.43 17.81
C LYS A 262 -15.48 18.38 18.91
N VAL A 263 -16.25 18.35 19.99
CA VAL A 263 -16.07 17.40 21.10
C VAL A 263 -16.21 15.93 20.70
N GLY A 264 -16.92 15.66 19.58
CA GLY A 264 -17.06 14.31 19.05
C GLY A 264 -15.71 13.66 18.66
N ALA A 265 -14.76 14.45 18.18
CA ALA A 265 -13.43 13.96 17.82
C ALA A 265 -12.69 13.38 19.03
N SER A 266 -12.73 14.07 20.18
CA SER A 266 -12.09 13.59 21.42
C SER A 266 -12.69 12.30 21.94
N LEU A 267 -14.01 12.11 21.80
CA LEU A 267 -14.70 10.87 22.17
C LEU A 267 -14.28 9.69 21.27
N LEU A 268 -14.10 9.93 19.97
CA LEU A 268 -13.62 8.91 19.04
C LEU A 268 -12.21 8.46 19.35
N VAL A 269 -11.30 9.39 19.64
CA VAL A 269 -9.92 9.10 20.05
C VAL A 269 -9.90 8.30 21.35
N ALA A 270 -10.63 8.74 22.36
CA ALA A 270 -10.71 8.07 23.65
C ALA A 270 -11.26 6.63 23.52
N ARG A 271 -12.31 6.43 22.74
CA ARG A 271 -12.87 5.12 22.43
C ARG A 271 -11.87 4.25 21.66
N GLY A 272 -11.13 4.83 20.71
CA GLY A 272 -10.06 4.14 19.98
C GLY A 272 -8.96 3.65 20.92
N ALA A 273 -8.48 4.51 21.81
CA ALA A 273 -7.46 4.17 22.82
C ALA A 273 -7.92 3.03 23.75
N MET A 274 -9.13 3.11 24.28
CA MET A 274 -9.70 2.07 25.16
C MET A 274 -9.86 0.74 24.41
N ARG A 275 -10.34 0.74 23.18
CA ARG A 275 -10.48 -0.48 22.36
C ARG A 275 -9.14 -1.07 21.93
N ALA A 276 -8.12 -0.24 21.72
CA ALA A 276 -6.76 -0.69 21.45
C ALA A 276 -6.08 -1.30 22.68
N GLY A 277 -6.66 -1.14 23.87
CA GLY A 277 -6.20 -1.79 25.08
C GLY A 277 -5.65 -0.87 26.16
N ALA A 278 -5.80 0.45 26.04
CA ALA A 278 -5.46 1.35 27.14
C ALA A 278 -6.28 1.01 28.39
N GLY A 279 -5.64 1.07 29.56
CA GLY A 279 -6.31 0.83 30.82
C GLY A 279 -7.04 2.05 31.35
N LEU A 280 -6.52 3.24 31.03
CA LEU A 280 -7.09 4.54 31.36
C LEU A 280 -6.95 5.49 30.16
N ALA A 281 -7.91 6.38 29.98
CA ALA A 281 -7.83 7.47 29.02
C ALA A 281 -8.42 8.74 29.66
N THR A 282 -7.72 9.85 29.52
CA THR A 282 -8.17 11.17 30.00
C THR A 282 -8.23 12.13 28.83
N ILE A 283 -9.39 12.76 28.61
CA ILE A 283 -9.55 13.83 27.63
C ILE A 283 -9.27 15.15 28.34
N ALA A 284 -8.19 15.81 27.93
CA ALA A 284 -7.84 17.16 28.40
C ALA A 284 -8.26 18.18 27.34
N THR A 285 -9.10 19.14 27.74
CA THR A 285 -9.62 20.18 26.86
C THR A 285 -9.88 21.48 27.62
N PHE A 286 -10.18 22.56 26.90
CA PHE A 286 -10.55 23.81 27.51
C PHE A 286 -11.95 23.76 28.13
N ARG A 287 -12.21 24.58 29.17
CA ARG A 287 -13.42 24.55 29.99
C ARG A 287 -14.71 24.44 29.18
N ASP A 288 -14.88 25.31 28.18
CA ASP A 288 -16.10 25.34 27.37
C ASP A 288 -16.43 24.01 26.64
N ALA A 289 -15.42 23.20 26.37
CA ALA A 289 -15.58 21.88 25.80
C ALA A 289 -15.68 20.79 26.88
N ALA A 290 -14.96 20.91 28.00
CA ALA A 290 -14.96 19.95 29.10
C ALA A 290 -16.37 19.75 29.69
N GLU A 291 -17.09 20.84 29.94
CA GLU A 291 -18.47 20.80 30.48
C GLU A 291 -19.45 20.04 29.58
N ARG A 292 -19.21 20.08 28.25
CA ARG A 292 -20.03 19.36 27.27
C ARG A 292 -19.64 17.88 27.18
N LEU A 293 -18.40 17.54 27.52
CA LEU A 293 -17.88 16.18 27.48
C LEU A 293 -18.31 15.36 28.68
N ASP A 294 -18.36 15.94 29.89
CA ASP A 294 -18.69 15.24 31.12
C ASP A 294 -20.01 14.48 31.06
N ALA A 295 -21.00 15.04 30.38
CA ALA A 295 -22.30 14.38 30.17
C ALA A 295 -22.26 13.25 29.13
N ARG A 296 -21.15 13.04 28.43
CA ARG A 296 -21.04 12.12 27.29
C ARG A 296 -19.99 11.01 27.46
N VAL A 297 -19.10 11.17 28.41
CA VAL A 297 -18.07 10.14 28.72
C VAL A 297 -18.66 9.11 29.69
N LEU A 298 -18.31 7.84 29.49
CA LEU A 298 -18.70 6.72 30.37
C LEU A 298 -17.47 6.02 30.94
N GLU A 299 -16.49 5.70 30.09
CA GLU A 299 -15.34 4.89 30.44
C GLU A 299 -14.05 5.71 30.57
N THR A 300 -14.09 6.96 30.15
CA THR A 300 -12.94 7.87 30.12
C THR A 300 -13.13 9.01 31.12
N MET A 301 -12.03 9.62 31.51
CA MET A 301 -12.02 10.79 32.38
C MET A 301 -11.90 12.07 31.55
N THR A 302 -12.35 13.17 32.11
CA THR A 302 -12.15 14.53 31.58
C THR A 302 -11.22 15.32 32.48
N ALA A 303 -10.49 16.27 31.91
CA ALA A 303 -9.67 17.23 32.63
C ALA A 303 -9.75 18.59 31.92
N THR A 304 -9.80 19.66 32.70
CA THR A 304 -9.77 21.02 32.20
C THR A 304 -8.34 21.54 32.14
N ILE A 305 -7.95 22.14 31.01
CA ILE A 305 -6.61 22.70 30.78
C ILE A 305 -6.52 24.12 31.36
N ASP A 306 -7.58 24.92 31.20
CA ASP A 306 -7.69 26.28 31.71
C ASP A 306 -8.72 26.32 32.84
N ASP A 307 -8.26 26.37 34.08
CA ASP A 307 -9.13 26.59 35.24
C ASP A 307 -9.06 28.07 35.66
N ALA A 308 -10.17 28.80 35.52
CA ALA A 308 -10.23 30.23 35.80
C ALA A 308 -9.97 30.56 37.29
N ASP A 309 -10.16 29.59 38.16
CA ASP A 309 -10.02 29.75 39.62
C ASP A 309 -8.65 29.29 40.17
N ALA A 310 -7.78 28.72 39.30
CA ALA A 310 -6.48 28.29 39.69
C ALA A 310 -5.46 29.43 39.49
N ALA A 311 -4.62 29.66 40.52
CA ALA A 311 -3.43 30.53 40.39
C ALA A 311 -2.29 29.84 39.56
N GLU A 312 -2.62 28.74 38.91
CA GLU A 312 -1.71 27.91 38.14
C GLU A 312 -1.63 28.40 36.69
N SER A 313 -0.41 28.46 36.16
CA SER A 313 -0.22 28.82 34.75
C SER A 313 -0.69 27.71 33.81
N LEU A 314 -0.97 28.03 32.54
CA LEU A 314 -1.30 27.05 31.51
C LEU A 314 -0.20 25.98 31.40
N GLU A 315 1.07 26.40 31.48
CA GLU A 315 2.22 25.51 31.40
C GLU A 315 2.28 24.55 32.60
N ASP A 316 2.08 25.04 33.83
CA ASP A 316 2.09 24.18 35.03
C ASP A 316 0.95 23.16 34.97
N ARG A 317 -0.21 23.59 34.49
CA ARG A 317 -1.38 22.73 34.31
C ARG A 317 -1.11 21.61 33.29
N VAL A 318 -0.50 21.93 32.15
CA VAL A 318 -0.10 20.93 31.13
C VAL A 318 0.92 19.97 31.72
N ASP A 319 1.94 20.47 32.42
CA ASP A 319 2.96 19.62 33.07
C ASP A 319 2.34 18.65 34.09
N ALA A 320 1.42 19.11 34.91
CA ALA A 320 0.69 18.27 35.86
C ALA A 320 -0.13 17.17 35.15
N LEU A 321 -0.78 17.50 34.04
CA LEU A 321 -1.55 16.54 33.24
C LEU A 321 -0.65 15.50 32.56
N LEU A 322 0.55 15.88 32.14
CA LEU A 322 1.51 14.97 31.49
C LEU A 322 2.14 13.95 32.46
N ALA A 323 2.10 14.23 33.76
CA ALA A 323 2.70 13.37 34.76
C ALA A 323 2.10 11.96 34.72
N ARG A 324 2.97 10.93 34.74
CA ARG A 324 2.61 9.49 34.84
C ARG A 324 1.80 8.96 33.61
N ARG A 325 1.79 9.63 32.49
CA ARG A 325 1.16 9.15 31.25
C ARG A 325 2.10 8.20 30.50
N ASN A 326 1.52 7.25 29.77
CA ASN A 326 2.26 6.30 28.94
C ASN A 326 2.28 6.71 27.45
N ALA A 327 1.27 7.46 27.01
CA ALA A 327 1.19 8.03 25.68
C ALA A 327 0.36 9.31 25.69
N VAL A 328 0.61 10.17 24.70
CA VAL A 328 -0.16 11.39 24.49
C VAL A 328 -0.69 11.40 23.06
N VAL A 329 -1.96 11.82 22.90
CA VAL A 329 -2.55 12.16 21.60
C VAL A 329 -2.91 13.65 21.64
N ILE A 330 -2.56 14.41 20.61
CA ILE A 330 -2.88 15.84 20.55
C ILE A 330 -3.35 16.24 19.14
N GLY A 331 -4.44 17.04 19.11
CA GLY A 331 -4.87 17.71 17.91
C GLY A 331 -6.30 17.49 17.46
N PRO A 332 -6.92 16.30 17.55
CA PRO A 332 -8.24 16.04 17.00
C PRO A 332 -9.30 17.04 17.51
N GLY A 333 -9.69 17.99 16.65
CA GLY A 333 -10.64 19.03 16.98
C GLY A 333 -10.22 19.95 18.13
N PHE A 334 -8.92 20.09 18.39
CA PHE A 334 -8.38 20.86 19.52
C PHE A 334 -8.37 22.37 19.28
N GLY A 335 -8.34 22.77 18.02
CA GLY A 335 -8.23 24.16 17.60
C GLY A 335 -6.81 24.54 17.16
N THR A 336 -6.71 25.71 16.51
CA THR A 336 -5.44 26.24 15.96
C THR A 336 -5.14 27.65 16.47
N ASP A 337 -5.75 28.05 17.58
CA ASP A 337 -5.51 29.36 18.21
C ASP A 337 -4.21 29.39 19.03
N ALA A 338 -3.89 30.54 19.61
CA ALA A 338 -2.67 30.73 20.38
C ALA A 338 -2.57 29.83 21.61
N LYS A 339 -3.71 29.53 22.28
CA LYS A 339 -3.75 28.62 23.43
C LYS A 339 -3.47 27.18 23.01
N ALA A 340 -4.12 26.68 21.96
CA ALA A 340 -3.89 25.37 21.41
C ALA A 340 -2.42 25.20 20.97
N ARG A 341 -1.86 26.22 20.32
CA ARG A 341 -0.43 26.26 19.94
C ARG A 341 0.49 26.18 21.16
N ALA A 342 0.22 26.94 22.23
CA ALA A 342 1.02 26.91 23.45
C ALA A 342 1.00 25.54 24.12
N VAL A 343 -0.18 24.90 24.21
CA VAL A 343 -0.29 23.51 24.71
C VAL A 343 0.49 22.54 23.85
N LEU A 344 0.39 22.62 22.52
CA LEU A 344 1.14 21.76 21.61
C LEU A 344 2.65 21.91 21.83
N ALA A 345 3.15 23.14 21.86
CA ALA A 345 4.58 23.42 22.08
C ALA A 345 5.05 22.81 23.43
N ARG A 346 4.27 23.01 24.51
CA ARG A 346 4.60 22.50 25.84
C ARG A 346 4.61 20.97 25.87
N VAL A 347 3.64 20.31 25.27
CA VAL A 347 3.58 18.85 25.17
C VAL A 347 4.80 18.30 24.42
N LEU A 348 5.14 18.88 23.28
CA LEU A 348 6.28 18.46 22.46
C LEU A 348 7.63 18.65 23.18
N GLU A 349 7.77 19.72 23.96
CA GLU A 349 8.97 20.01 24.75
C GLU A 349 9.10 19.10 25.97
N ARG A 350 8.01 18.92 26.73
CA ARG A 350 8.10 18.37 28.09
C ARG A 350 7.78 16.88 28.18
N TYR A 351 6.95 16.34 27.29
CA TYR A 351 6.57 14.93 27.42
C TYR A 351 7.64 14.00 26.83
N PRO A 352 8.22 13.07 27.62
CA PRO A 352 9.33 12.22 27.16
C PRO A 352 8.88 10.98 26.39
N GLY A 353 7.58 10.61 26.45
CA GLY A 353 7.03 9.40 25.86
C GLY A 353 6.54 9.58 24.42
N PRO A 354 5.86 8.56 23.85
CA PRO A 354 5.32 8.59 22.50
C PRO A 354 4.14 9.56 22.38
N ILE A 355 4.13 10.35 21.30
CA ILE A 355 3.11 11.36 21.00
C ILE A 355 2.52 11.08 19.63
N VAL A 356 1.18 10.99 19.55
CA VAL A 356 0.43 11.02 18.30
C VAL A 356 -0.03 12.45 18.06
N VAL A 357 0.36 13.01 16.90
CA VAL A 357 0.00 14.36 16.45
C VAL A 357 -0.94 14.22 15.26
N ASP A 358 -2.14 14.77 15.37
CA ASP A 358 -3.22 14.60 14.38
C ASP A 358 -3.94 15.92 14.11
N ALA A 359 -4.62 16.04 13.00
CA ALA A 359 -5.59 17.09 12.67
C ALA A 359 -5.08 18.52 12.93
N ASP A 360 -5.77 19.29 13.83
CA ASP A 360 -5.44 20.69 14.12
C ASP A 360 -3.99 20.89 14.60
N ALA A 361 -3.39 19.89 15.26
CA ALA A 361 -1.97 19.93 15.67
C ALA A 361 -1.01 19.74 14.49
N ILE A 362 -1.37 18.94 13.48
CA ILE A 362 -0.61 18.85 12.21
C ILE A 362 -0.69 20.20 11.48
N THR A 363 -1.87 20.82 11.44
CA THR A 363 -2.07 22.15 10.85
C THR A 363 -1.18 23.21 11.50
N LEU A 364 -1.03 23.18 12.84
CA LEU A 364 -0.13 24.06 13.58
C LEU A 364 1.34 23.77 13.23
N ALA A 365 1.73 22.50 13.22
CA ALA A 365 3.07 22.07 12.89
C ALA A 365 3.45 22.38 11.42
N ALA A 366 2.50 22.30 10.49
CA ALA A 366 2.73 22.69 9.10
C ALA A 366 3.05 24.20 8.94
N ARG A 367 2.53 25.06 9.82
CA ARG A 367 2.84 26.49 9.84
C ARG A 367 4.18 26.79 10.51
N GLU A 368 4.59 25.97 11.47
CA GLU A 368 5.79 26.12 12.29
C GLU A 368 6.46 24.76 12.48
N PRO A 369 7.16 24.19 11.46
CA PRO A 369 7.73 22.85 11.51
C PRO A 369 8.74 22.62 12.64
N GLU A 370 9.39 23.68 13.09
CA GLU A 370 10.33 23.68 14.21
C GLU A 370 9.70 23.27 15.54
N LEU A 371 8.37 23.39 15.70
CA LEU A 371 7.66 22.92 16.88
C LEU A 371 7.87 21.40 17.12
N LEU A 372 8.06 20.62 16.07
CA LEU A 372 8.24 19.17 16.16
C LEU A 372 9.65 18.76 16.61
N ALA A 373 10.62 19.65 16.52
CA ALA A 373 12.04 19.34 16.75
C ALA A 373 12.33 18.75 18.15
N PRO A 374 11.76 19.28 19.28
CA PRO A 374 12.00 18.73 20.61
C PRO A 374 11.54 17.30 20.81
N ALA A 375 10.54 16.85 20.05
CA ALA A 375 9.95 15.53 20.16
C ALA A 375 10.38 14.55 19.06
N ARG A 376 11.41 14.90 18.25
CA ARG A 376 11.92 14.05 17.16
C ARG A 376 12.22 12.63 17.66
N GLY A 377 11.79 11.61 16.90
CA GLY A 377 11.95 10.20 17.24
C GLY A 377 10.88 9.63 18.18
N ARG A 378 9.95 10.47 18.70
CA ARG A 378 8.83 10.06 19.58
C ARG A 378 7.45 10.33 18.97
N LEU A 379 7.40 10.83 17.72
CA LEU A 379 6.20 11.28 17.06
C LEU A 379 5.64 10.22 16.11
N VAL A 380 4.31 10.11 16.12
CA VAL A 380 3.51 9.50 15.06
C VAL A 380 2.60 10.58 14.50
N LEU A 381 2.72 10.87 13.21
CA LEU A 381 1.86 11.83 12.51
C LEU A 381 0.80 11.05 11.71
N THR A 382 -0.44 11.51 11.73
CA THR A 382 -1.58 10.86 11.06
C THR A 382 -2.27 11.79 10.05
N PRO A 383 -1.53 12.39 9.08
CA PRO A 383 -2.09 13.35 8.15
C PRO A 383 -3.05 12.68 7.16
N HIS A 384 -4.20 13.32 6.88
CA HIS A 384 -4.97 13.02 5.69
C HIS A 384 -4.41 13.82 4.47
N PRO A 385 -4.78 13.47 3.21
CA PRO A 385 -4.18 14.12 2.02
C PRO A 385 -4.28 15.65 1.98
N GLY A 386 -5.21 16.26 2.71
CA GLY A 386 -5.35 17.73 2.78
C GLY A 386 -4.49 18.36 3.88
N GLU A 387 -3.85 17.55 4.75
CA GLU A 387 -2.94 18.01 5.81
C GLU A 387 -1.47 17.75 5.44
N ALA A 388 -1.23 16.83 4.51
CA ALA A 388 0.06 16.51 3.95
C ALA A 388 0.42 17.48 2.82
#